data_ef61beb4526b6a77cf772a347e39ca1c
#
_entry.id   ef61beb4526b6a77cf772a347e39ca1c
#
_cell.length_a   1.000
_cell.length_b   1.000
_cell.length_c   1.000
_cell.angle_alpha   90.00
_cell.angle_beta   90.00
_cell.angle_gamma   90.00
#
_symmetry.space_group_name_H-M   'P 1'
#
loop_
_entity.id
_entity.type
_entity.pdbx_description
1 polymer ?
#
loop_
_entity_poly.entity_id
_entity_poly.type
_entity_poly.pdbx_seq_one_letter_code
_entity_poly.pdbx_strand_id
1 'polypeptide(L)'
;MTTILACVTTVASVWTFNSAPLAVEAATGREIAPGVHELRVPSRGSCGWWETSSSVVPGGGVRFRATVEIAVDDPKDFVHNDFMMFVRWDFPNDGKNRSKSGNGVDKGKFYQRDFVVFADRKDGGRLVRTFDETFAVPGECDSVEIEFIGKWHPMTATIRDVKVENVARPKPRRVRCVVGSPFAVTGNNIIAARRRSGEAMTGEKTMAVQLGQIEKCLTNIFAHVENPDIILFSECLSTQGAPDPASVAEAIPGGPSWKLAEKYAKKYSCNIAMNVRERDAEGQCHNTVFVCDRNGKLAGLYRKVHLTSGEYQMGIVPGDGFPVFDLDFGRVGALICWDNWFSESIKMVKRNGAELLLFPLAGCAQDHVDTVFPSRAIDAGIPILVAMRQGHLPSGIIDRDGTWVAQTFDDCGYAVADLDLNDRKRTFWLSVGPGMGDPYELYYDESRPEVYEKFDWRKTRR
;
A
#
# COMPACT_ATOMS: atom_id res chain seq x y z
N MET A 1 -34.95 -14.07 2.73
CA MET A 1 -34.26 -13.25 3.75
C MET A 1 -34.05 -14.14 4.97
N THR A 2 -32.91 -14.80 5.06
CA THR A 2 -32.57 -15.63 6.23
C THR A 2 -31.77 -14.74 7.16
N THR A 3 -32.38 -14.36 8.27
CA THR A 3 -31.74 -13.59 9.34
C THR A 3 -30.66 -14.46 9.95
N ILE A 4 -29.39 -14.18 9.65
CA ILE A 4 -28.26 -14.78 10.34
C ILE A 4 -28.24 -14.14 11.73
N LEU A 5 -28.72 -14.88 12.74
CA LEU A 5 -28.48 -14.51 14.14
C LEU A 5 -26.96 -14.49 14.34
N ALA A 6 -26.41 -13.34 14.70
CA ALA A 6 -25.05 -13.22 15.16
C ALA A 6 -24.92 -14.04 16.47
N CYS A 7 -24.38 -15.25 16.36
CA CYS A 7 -24.04 -16.03 17.53
C CYS A 7 -22.74 -15.46 18.10
N VAL A 8 -22.83 -14.67 19.15
CA VAL A 8 -21.65 -14.26 19.93
C VAL A 8 -21.21 -15.50 20.70
N THR A 9 -20.28 -16.24 20.16
CA THR A 9 -19.58 -17.27 20.94
C THR A 9 -18.53 -16.58 21.79
N THR A 10 -18.83 -16.42 23.06
CA THR A 10 -17.77 -16.21 24.05
C THR A 10 -16.86 -17.42 23.98
N VAL A 11 -15.59 -17.18 23.70
CA VAL A 11 -14.61 -18.27 23.54
C VAL A 11 -14.46 -19.00 24.89
N ALA A 12 -15.22 -20.05 25.09
CA ALA A 12 -14.91 -21.07 26.12
C ALA A 12 -13.82 -21.99 25.54
N SER A 13 -12.66 -21.43 25.32
CA SER A 13 -11.55 -22.11 24.65
C SER A 13 -10.49 -22.48 25.67
N VAL A 14 -9.89 -23.62 25.46
CA VAL A 14 -8.68 -24.00 26.18
C VAL A 14 -7.57 -23.09 25.72
N TRP A 15 -6.95 -22.37 26.65
CA TRP A 15 -5.79 -21.56 26.39
C TRP A 15 -4.53 -22.34 26.70
N THR A 16 -3.57 -22.33 25.80
CA THR A 16 -2.26 -22.96 25.96
C THR A 16 -1.18 -21.89 25.97
N PHE A 17 -0.29 -21.94 26.94
CA PHE A 17 0.89 -21.07 26.98
C PHE A 17 2.12 -21.83 26.49
N ASN A 18 2.91 -21.17 25.66
CA ASN A 18 4.17 -21.69 25.13
C ASN A 18 5.31 -20.69 25.35
N SER A 19 6.53 -21.20 25.49
CA SER A 19 7.75 -20.39 25.59
C SER A 19 8.82 -20.93 24.67
N ALA A 20 9.63 -20.02 24.12
CA ALA A 20 10.70 -20.36 23.18
C ALA A 20 11.74 -21.26 23.86
N PRO A 21 12.07 -22.45 23.30
CA PRO A 21 12.93 -23.46 23.98
C PRO A 21 14.41 -23.08 24.00
N LEU A 22 14.86 -22.14 23.17
CA LEU A 22 16.24 -21.65 23.11
C LEU A 22 16.46 -20.36 23.92
N ALA A 23 15.43 -19.85 24.60
CA ALA A 23 15.57 -18.66 25.43
C ALA A 23 16.48 -18.94 26.64
N VAL A 24 17.40 -17.99 26.93
CA VAL A 24 18.25 -18.06 28.13
C VAL A 24 17.40 -17.95 29.40
N GLU A 25 16.36 -17.11 29.33
CA GLU A 25 15.35 -16.97 30.36
C GLU A 25 13.97 -17.15 29.72
N ALA A 26 13.23 -18.13 30.21
CA ALA A 26 11.94 -18.48 29.63
C ALA A 26 10.89 -17.38 29.91
N ALA A 27 10.06 -17.09 28.92
CA ALA A 27 8.84 -16.36 29.16
C ALA A 27 7.88 -17.16 30.04
N THR A 28 7.03 -16.49 30.78
CA THR A 28 6.03 -17.13 31.65
C THR A 28 4.62 -16.62 31.33
N GLY A 29 3.64 -17.49 31.47
CA GLY A 29 2.22 -17.18 31.30
C GLY A 29 1.38 -17.73 32.44
N ARG A 30 0.35 -17.00 32.83
CA ARG A 30 -0.65 -17.45 33.80
C ARG A 30 -2.00 -16.83 33.55
N GLU A 31 -3.06 -17.55 33.82
CA GLU A 31 -4.39 -16.96 33.93
C GLU A 31 -4.51 -16.29 35.30
N ILE A 32 -4.80 -14.99 35.31
CA ILE A 32 -4.88 -14.18 36.56
C ILE A 32 -6.32 -13.92 37.01
N ALA A 33 -7.26 -14.08 36.09
CA ALA A 33 -8.72 -14.11 36.34
C ALA A 33 -9.38 -14.85 35.17
N PRO A 34 -10.61 -15.32 35.30
CA PRO A 34 -11.31 -15.99 34.20
C PRO A 34 -11.26 -15.20 32.90
N GLY A 35 -10.62 -15.74 31.85
CA GLY A 35 -10.45 -15.11 30.54
C GLY A 35 -9.46 -13.93 30.51
N VAL A 36 -8.66 -13.75 31.55
CA VAL A 36 -7.59 -12.74 31.62
C VAL A 36 -6.23 -13.42 31.77
N HIS A 37 -5.41 -13.27 30.74
CA HIS A 37 -4.13 -13.96 30.65
C HIS A 37 -2.95 -12.98 30.73
N GLU A 38 -2.01 -13.27 31.62
CA GLU A 38 -0.76 -12.53 31.75
C GLU A 38 0.35 -13.25 30.98
N LEU A 39 1.12 -12.51 30.21
CA LEU A 39 2.35 -12.93 29.56
C LEU A 39 3.49 -12.05 30.07
N ARG A 40 4.55 -12.66 30.60
CA ARG A 40 5.78 -11.97 30.97
C ARG A 40 6.93 -12.41 30.05
N VAL A 41 7.55 -11.44 29.41
CA VAL A 41 8.80 -11.57 28.65
C VAL A 41 9.90 -10.96 29.51
N PRO A 42 10.80 -11.75 30.10
CA PRO A 42 11.75 -11.23 31.10
C PRO A 42 12.98 -10.57 30.49
N SER A 43 13.38 -10.95 29.26
CA SER A 43 14.61 -10.46 28.63
C SER A 43 14.49 -10.40 27.12
N ARG A 44 15.44 -9.73 26.47
CA ARG A 44 15.50 -9.60 25.01
C ARG A 44 15.59 -10.94 24.26
N GLY A 45 16.14 -11.97 24.88
CA GLY A 45 16.23 -13.31 24.30
C GLY A 45 14.99 -14.16 24.50
N SER A 46 13.99 -13.65 25.22
CA SER A 46 12.78 -14.37 25.58
C SER A 46 11.67 -14.16 24.57
N CYS A 47 10.88 -15.18 24.36
CA CYS A 47 9.66 -15.13 23.55
C CYS A 47 8.64 -16.10 24.15
N GLY A 48 7.40 -15.67 24.28
CA GLY A 48 6.29 -16.51 24.71
C GLY A 48 5.00 -16.12 24.05
N TRP A 49 4.05 -17.07 24.00
CA TRP A 49 2.76 -16.81 23.42
C TRP A 49 1.64 -17.60 24.06
N TRP A 50 0.48 -16.99 24.06
CA TRP A 50 -0.77 -17.64 24.34
C TRP A 50 -1.49 -18.00 23.05
N GLU A 51 -2.01 -19.21 22.94
CA GLU A 51 -2.78 -19.68 21.82
C GLU A 51 -4.13 -20.23 22.24
N THR A 52 -5.13 -20.04 21.39
CA THR A 52 -6.46 -20.60 21.55
C THR A 52 -7.10 -20.78 20.18
N SER A 53 -8.15 -21.57 20.08
CA SER A 53 -8.87 -21.81 18.84
C SER A 53 -10.35 -21.45 18.93
N SER A 54 -10.95 -21.17 17.80
CA SER A 54 -12.38 -20.90 17.68
C SER A 54 -12.96 -21.47 16.40
N SER A 55 -14.21 -21.88 16.43
CA SER A 55 -14.95 -22.27 15.23
C SER A 55 -15.37 -21.05 14.41
N VAL A 56 -15.27 -21.14 13.10
CA VAL A 56 -15.67 -20.10 12.14
C VAL A 56 -16.62 -20.69 11.10
N VAL A 57 -17.36 -19.81 10.41
CA VAL A 57 -18.28 -20.24 9.33
C VAL A 57 -17.55 -20.18 7.99
N PRO A 58 -17.32 -21.30 7.30
CA PRO A 58 -16.68 -21.33 6.00
C PRO A 58 -17.33 -20.37 5.01
N GLY A 59 -16.51 -19.54 4.35
CA GLY A 59 -17.01 -18.54 3.40
C GLY A 59 -17.74 -17.34 4.02
N GLY A 60 -17.92 -17.31 5.34
CA GLY A 60 -18.48 -16.19 6.09
C GLY A 60 -17.48 -15.08 6.37
N GLY A 61 -17.75 -14.28 7.38
CA GLY A 61 -16.84 -13.32 8.00
C GLY A 61 -16.65 -13.62 9.47
N VAL A 62 -15.51 -13.21 10.02
CA VAL A 62 -15.22 -13.29 11.45
C VAL A 62 -14.54 -12.00 11.90
N ARG A 63 -14.95 -11.49 13.04
CA ARG A 63 -14.35 -10.32 13.68
C ARG A 63 -13.60 -10.75 14.93
N PHE A 64 -12.36 -10.35 15.02
CA PHE A 64 -11.51 -10.54 16.19
C PHE A 64 -11.37 -9.22 16.95
N ARG A 65 -11.54 -9.30 18.27
CA ARG A 65 -11.29 -8.16 19.16
C ARG A 65 -10.57 -8.62 20.41
N ALA A 66 -9.61 -7.80 20.86
CA ALA A 66 -8.92 -8.00 22.12
C ALA A 66 -8.40 -6.66 22.66
N THR A 67 -8.20 -6.60 23.97
CA THR A 67 -7.51 -5.49 24.64
C THR A 67 -6.31 -6.05 25.37
N VAL A 68 -5.15 -5.41 25.21
CA VAL A 68 -3.91 -5.80 25.88
C VAL A 68 -3.31 -4.59 26.57
N GLU A 69 -3.10 -4.69 27.86
CA GLU A 69 -2.32 -3.72 28.62
C GLU A 69 -0.87 -4.18 28.68
N ILE A 70 0.05 -3.34 28.19
CA ILE A 70 1.46 -3.65 28.10
C ILE A 70 2.23 -2.72 29.06
N ALA A 71 2.89 -3.29 30.04
CA ALA A 71 3.82 -2.60 30.92
C ALA A 71 5.22 -2.92 30.47
N VAL A 72 6.01 -1.89 30.18
CA VAL A 72 7.43 -1.95 29.77
C VAL A 72 8.25 -1.04 30.66
N ASP A 73 9.52 -1.39 30.88
CA ASP A 73 10.41 -0.59 31.71
C ASP A 73 10.79 0.72 31.01
N ASP A 74 11.07 0.69 29.71
CA ASP A 74 11.28 1.88 28.87
C ASP A 74 10.40 1.84 27.62
N PRO A 75 9.33 2.62 27.56
CA PRO A 75 8.44 2.69 26.40
C PRO A 75 9.10 3.18 25.10
N LYS A 76 10.28 3.80 25.17
CA LYS A 76 10.99 4.31 23.98
C LYS A 76 11.62 3.19 23.16
N ASP A 77 11.98 2.11 23.81
CA ASP A 77 12.60 0.95 23.16
C ASP A 77 11.57 -0.06 22.61
N PHE A 78 10.30 0.08 23.02
CA PHE A 78 9.24 -0.83 22.60
C PHE A 78 8.80 -0.54 21.16
N VAL A 79 8.90 -1.55 20.32
CA VAL A 79 8.50 -1.48 18.92
C VAL A 79 7.13 -2.12 18.73
N HIS A 80 6.38 -1.67 17.73
CA HIS A 80 5.02 -2.13 17.49
C HIS A 80 4.90 -3.66 17.36
N ASN A 81 5.94 -4.34 16.83
CA ASN A 81 5.94 -5.78 16.63
C ASN A 81 6.53 -6.59 17.80
N ASP A 82 6.88 -5.96 18.93
CA ASP A 82 7.29 -6.67 20.15
C ASP A 82 6.12 -7.41 20.82
N PHE A 83 4.91 -6.95 20.58
CA PHE A 83 3.69 -7.67 20.97
C PHE A 83 2.66 -7.63 19.83
N MET A 84 2.22 -8.81 19.38
CA MET A 84 1.32 -8.97 18.23
C MET A 84 0.21 -9.97 18.51
N MET A 85 -0.87 -9.83 17.77
CA MET A 85 -1.93 -10.85 17.65
C MET A 85 -2.00 -11.26 16.18
N PHE A 86 -2.04 -12.56 15.93
CA PHE A 86 -2.31 -13.07 14.60
C PHE A 86 -3.24 -14.27 14.63
N VAL A 87 -3.80 -14.56 13.48
CA VAL A 87 -4.72 -15.67 13.27
C VAL A 87 -4.14 -16.64 12.24
N ARG A 88 -4.34 -17.92 12.49
CA ARG A 88 -3.92 -19.00 11.61
C ARG A 88 -5.14 -19.78 11.14
N TRP A 89 -5.39 -19.76 9.83
CA TRP A 89 -6.45 -20.48 9.20
C TRP A 89 -6.00 -21.89 8.86
N ASP A 90 -6.56 -22.90 9.49
CA ASP A 90 -6.22 -24.29 9.22
C ASP A 90 -7.09 -24.81 8.07
N PHE A 91 -6.44 -25.40 7.06
CA PHE A 91 -7.10 -26.01 5.93
C PHE A 91 -7.11 -27.53 6.05
N PRO A 92 -8.19 -28.20 5.62
CA PRO A 92 -8.18 -29.64 5.45
C PRO A 92 -7.03 -30.05 4.53
N ASN A 93 -6.27 -31.05 4.92
CA ASN A 93 -5.16 -31.54 4.11
C ASN A 93 -5.67 -32.35 2.92
N ASP A 94 -5.84 -31.68 1.77
CA ASP A 94 -6.27 -32.31 0.50
C ASP A 94 -5.12 -32.99 -0.28
N GLY A 95 -3.91 -33.00 0.28
CA GLY A 95 -2.70 -33.54 -0.34
C GLY A 95 -2.13 -32.74 -1.51
N LYS A 96 -2.80 -31.67 -1.96
CA LYS A 96 -2.38 -30.86 -3.11
C LYS A 96 -1.43 -29.73 -2.73
N ASN A 97 -1.53 -29.24 -1.50
CA ASN A 97 -0.77 -28.10 -0.98
C ASN A 97 0.38 -28.53 -0.04
N ARG A 98 1.08 -29.61 -0.36
CA ARG A 98 2.25 -30.03 0.44
C ARG A 98 3.40 -29.04 0.25
N SER A 99 3.78 -28.35 1.33
CA SER A 99 5.10 -27.75 1.41
C SER A 99 6.18 -28.81 1.16
N LYS A 100 7.04 -28.59 0.19
CA LYS A 100 8.22 -29.42 -0.04
C LYS A 100 9.35 -29.14 0.97
N SER A 101 9.13 -28.28 1.97
CA SER A 101 10.14 -27.94 2.96
C SER A 101 10.27 -29.09 3.98
N GLY A 102 11.40 -29.79 3.91
CA GLY A 102 11.74 -30.93 4.78
C GLY A 102 12.05 -30.58 6.23
N ASN A 103 11.73 -29.41 6.70
CA ASN A 103 12.08 -28.93 8.04
C ASN A 103 10.93 -29.16 9.03
N GLY A 104 10.63 -30.45 9.34
CA GLY A 104 10.08 -30.83 10.64
C GLY A 104 8.77 -30.23 11.16
N VAL A 105 8.14 -29.31 10.44
CA VAL A 105 6.90 -28.65 10.81
C VAL A 105 5.74 -29.57 10.44
N ASP A 106 4.77 -29.69 11.30
CA ASP A 106 3.62 -30.58 11.30
C ASP A 106 3.29 -31.24 9.96
N LYS A 107 3.57 -32.54 9.88
CA LYS A 107 3.32 -33.35 8.69
C LYS A 107 1.80 -33.39 8.42
N GLY A 108 1.30 -32.41 7.69
CA GLY A 108 -0.06 -32.51 7.17
C GLY A 108 -0.97 -31.31 7.28
N LYS A 109 -0.57 -30.22 7.93
CA LYS A 109 -1.39 -29.00 7.97
C LYS A 109 -0.79 -27.92 7.09
N PHE A 110 -1.59 -27.37 6.20
CA PHE A 110 -1.32 -26.14 5.48
C PHE A 110 -2.16 -25.05 6.13
N TYR A 111 -1.57 -23.88 6.41
CA TYR A 111 -2.31 -22.78 7.00
C TYR A 111 -2.01 -21.45 6.30
N GLN A 112 -2.94 -20.52 6.44
CA GLN A 112 -2.72 -19.10 6.12
C GLN A 112 -2.61 -18.33 7.44
N ARG A 113 -1.75 -17.34 7.47
CA ARG A 113 -1.50 -16.47 8.62
C ARG A 113 -1.81 -15.04 8.26
N ASP A 114 -2.60 -14.39 9.08
CA ASP A 114 -2.90 -12.98 8.97
C ASP A 114 -2.63 -12.29 10.32
N PHE A 115 -2.09 -11.09 10.29
CA PHE A 115 -1.92 -10.24 11.47
C PHE A 115 -3.22 -9.49 11.74
N VAL A 116 -3.55 -9.28 13.01
CA VAL A 116 -4.72 -8.50 13.41
C VAL A 116 -4.28 -7.06 13.65
N VAL A 117 -4.89 -6.12 12.93
CA VAL A 117 -4.61 -4.68 13.05
C VAL A 117 -4.91 -4.19 14.46
N PHE A 118 -4.09 -3.28 14.97
CA PHE A 118 -4.22 -2.72 16.30
C PHE A 118 -4.12 -1.19 16.32
N ALA A 119 -4.63 -0.60 17.38
CA ALA A 119 -4.45 0.80 17.73
C ALA A 119 -3.90 0.91 19.16
N ASP A 120 -2.93 1.79 19.33
CA ASP A 120 -2.26 2.03 20.61
C ASP A 120 -2.70 3.33 21.25
N ARG A 121 -2.92 3.31 22.56
CA ARG A 121 -3.10 4.50 23.40
C ARG A 121 -2.27 4.40 24.67
N LYS A 122 -1.80 5.53 25.19
CA LYS A 122 -1.13 5.60 26.50
C LYS A 122 -2.15 5.85 27.59
N ASP A 123 -2.07 5.11 28.68
CA ASP A 123 -2.94 5.24 29.83
C ASP A 123 -2.15 5.01 31.13
N GLY A 124 -1.99 6.05 31.96
CA GLY A 124 -1.30 5.97 33.24
C GLY A 124 0.13 5.38 33.19
N GLY A 125 0.89 5.64 32.12
CA GLY A 125 2.24 5.10 31.94
C GLY A 125 2.30 3.69 31.33
N ARG A 126 1.16 3.09 31.03
CA ARG A 126 1.03 1.82 30.32
C ARG A 126 0.66 2.06 28.87
N LEU A 127 1.00 1.11 28.01
CA LEU A 127 0.52 1.05 26.64
C LEU A 127 -0.73 0.15 26.62
N VAL A 128 -1.85 0.66 26.12
CA VAL A 128 -3.05 -0.14 25.88
C VAL A 128 -3.21 -0.32 24.39
N ARG A 129 -3.09 -1.57 23.96
CA ARG A 129 -3.24 -2.01 22.57
C ARG A 129 -4.62 -2.63 22.39
N THR A 130 -5.38 -2.13 21.43
CA THR A 130 -6.68 -2.67 21.04
C THR A 130 -6.58 -3.29 19.66
N PHE A 131 -6.90 -4.57 19.57
CA PHE A 131 -7.04 -5.30 18.32
C PHE A 131 -8.50 -5.31 17.90
N ASP A 132 -8.80 -4.97 16.66
CA ASP A 132 -10.15 -5.00 16.10
C ASP A 132 -10.09 -5.12 14.57
N GLU A 133 -10.36 -6.30 14.05
CA GLU A 133 -10.35 -6.53 12.61
C GLU A 133 -11.36 -7.60 12.20
N THR A 134 -11.87 -7.45 10.96
CA THR A 134 -12.81 -8.39 10.35
C THR A 134 -12.21 -9.00 9.11
N PHE A 135 -12.15 -10.32 9.08
CA PHE A 135 -11.64 -11.10 7.95
C PHE A 135 -12.76 -11.83 7.21
N ALA A 136 -12.55 -12.04 5.92
CA ALA A 136 -13.27 -13.03 5.15
C ALA A 136 -12.73 -14.43 5.52
N VAL A 137 -13.57 -15.31 6.01
CA VAL A 137 -13.17 -16.69 6.31
C VAL A 137 -12.90 -17.40 4.97
N PRO A 138 -11.73 -18.04 4.79
CA PRO A 138 -11.47 -18.87 3.62
C PRO A 138 -12.52 -19.96 3.45
N GLY A 139 -12.87 -20.29 2.21
CA GLY A 139 -14.05 -21.11 1.90
C GLY A 139 -14.08 -22.51 2.49
N GLU A 140 -12.92 -23.09 2.84
CA GLU A 140 -12.79 -24.45 3.38
C GLU A 140 -12.43 -24.48 4.87
N CYS A 141 -12.25 -23.31 5.51
CA CYS A 141 -11.89 -23.22 6.92
C CYS A 141 -13.10 -23.22 7.82
N ASP A 142 -13.14 -24.12 8.79
CA ASP A 142 -14.16 -24.21 9.84
C ASP A 142 -13.61 -23.85 11.24
N SER A 143 -12.29 -23.68 11.35
CA SER A 143 -11.59 -23.31 12.58
C SER A 143 -10.46 -22.34 12.32
N VAL A 144 -10.11 -21.60 13.36
CA VAL A 144 -9.01 -20.64 13.35
C VAL A 144 -8.27 -20.73 14.68
N GLU A 145 -6.96 -20.68 14.64
CA GLU A 145 -6.11 -20.53 15.80
C GLU A 145 -5.72 -19.06 15.97
N ILE A 146 -5.71 -18.59 17.20
CA ILE A 146 -5.42 -17.21 17.58
C ILE A 146 -4.21 -17.23 18.49
N GLU A 147 -3.21 -16.43 18.16
CA GLU A 147 -1.96 -16.35 18.92
C GLU A 147 -1.70 -14.91 19.37
N PHE A 148 -1.34 -14.73 20.65
CA PHE A 148 -0.83 -13.51 21.23
C PHE A 148 0.62 -13.72 21.59
N ILE A 149 1.53 -13.08 20.90
CA ILE A 149 2.97 -13.27 21.05
C ILE A 149 3.66 -12.03 21.60
N GLY A 150 4.47 -12.22 22.65
CA GLY A 150 5.40 -11.22 23.16
C GLY A 150 6.83 -11.68 22.97
N LYS A 151 7.69 -10.78 22.47
CA LYS A 151 9.07 -11.12 22.09
C LYS A 151 10.02 -9.93 22.22
N TRP A 152 11.30 -10.22 22.41
CA TRP A 152 12.46 -9.33 22.24
C TRP A 152 12.55 -8.11 23.16
N HIS A 153 11.47 -7.72 23.81
CA HIS A 153 11.48 -6.60 24.75
C HIS A 153 10.97 -7.06 26.11
N PRO A 154 11.67 -6.75 27.21
CA PRO A 154 11.15 -7.04 28.55
C PRO A 154 9.81 -6.36 28.76
N MET A 155 8.76 -7.16 29.01
CA MET A 155 7.40 -6.64 29.19
C MET A 155 6.55 -7.57 30.05
N THR A 156 5.49 -7.00 30.58
CA THR A 156 4.34 -7.74 31.10
C THR A 156 3.10 -7.30 30.34
N ALA A 157 2.46 -8.22 29.62
CA ALA A 157 1.27 -8.00 28.86
C ALA A 157 0.07 -8.69 29.52
N THR A 158 -1.04 -7.98 29.70
CA THR A 158 -2.29 -8.52 30.23
C THR A 158 -3.33 -8.51 29.11
N ILE A 159 -3.70 -9.69 28.65
CA ILE A 159 -4.64 -9.93 27.55
C ILE A 159 -6.04 -10.09 28.14
N ARG A 160 -7.01 -9.32 27.64
CA ARG A 160 -8.40 -9.35 28.09
C ARG A 160 -9.38 -9.08 26.97
N ASP A 161 -10.67 -9.29 27.23
CA ASP A 161 -11.78 -8.98 26.33
C ASP A 161 -11.65 -9.65 24.96
N VAL A 162 -11.04 -10.83 24.91
CA VAL A 162 -10.86 -11.59 23.66
C VAL A 162 -12.22 -12.07 23.17
N LYS A 163 -12.60 -11.64 21.97
CA LYS A 163 -13.87 -11.97 21.34
C LYS A 163 -13.65 -12.40 19.90
N VAL A 164 -14.32 -13.46 19.53
CA VAL A 164 -14.39 -13.98 18.16
C VAL A 164 -15.87 -14.03 17.78
N GLU A 165 -16.24 -13.26 16.79
CA GLU A 165 -17.64 -13.09 16.40
C GLU A 165 -17.81 -13.49 14.93
N ASN A 166 -18.62 -14.50 14.65
CA ASN A 166 -19.03 -14.80 13.29
C ASN A 166 -19.95 -13.67 12.79
N VAL A 167 -19.59 -13.06 11.69
CA VAL A 167 -20.27 -11.92 11.08
C VAL A 167 -20.54 -12.17 9.60
N ALA A 168 -21.26 -11.29 8.95
CA ALA A 168 -21.40 -11.35 7.50
C ALA A 168 -20.02 -11.21 6.83
N ARG A 169 -19.81 -11.93 5.72
CA ARG A 169 -18.57 -11.79 4.93
C ARG A 169 -18.35 -10.32 4.56
N PRO A 170 -17.16 -9.75 4.80
CA PRO A 170 -16.82 -8.40 4.34
C PRO A 170 -17.05 -8.26 2.84
N LYS A 171 -17.65 -7.16 2.43
CA LYS A 171 -17.82 -6.88 1.01
C LYS A 171 -16.48 -6.55 0.38
N PRO A 172 -16.23 -6.97 -0.88
CA PRO A 172 -15.09 -6.51 -1.65
C PRO A 172 -15.09 -4.98 -1.73
N ARG A 173 -13.91 -4.37 -1.55
CA ARG A 173 -13.72 -2.93 -1.76
C ARG A 173 -13.11 -2.71 -3.13
N ARG A 174 -13.98 -2.80 -4.14
CA ARG A 174 -13.59 -2.73 -5.54
C ARG A 174 -13.30 -1.30 -5.97
N VAL A 175 -12.21 -1.14 -6.69
CA VAL A 175 -11.76 0.12 -7.26
C VAL A 175 -11.47 -0.09 -8.73
N ARG A 176 -12.17 0.62 -9.61
CA ARG A 176 -11.90 0.61 -11.05
C ARG A 176 -10.81 1.60 -11.36
N CYS A 177 -9.61 1.08 -11.53
CA CYS A 177 -8.40 1.81 -11.81
C CYS A 177 -8.19 1.95 -13.31
N VAL A 178 -7.80 3.14 -13.77
CA VAL A 178 -7.48 3.42 -15.17
C VAL A 178 -6.14 4.13 -15.25
N VAL A 179 -5.31 3.73 -16.19
CA VAL A 179 -4.10 4.44 -16.58
C VAL A 179 -4.24 4.90 -18.01
N GLY A 180 -4.28 6.21 -18.23
CA GLY A 180 -4.31 6.81 -19.56
C GLY A 180 -2.89 6.92 -20.12
N SER A 181 -2.74 6.65 -21.43
CA SER A 181 -1.47 6.66 -22.15
C SER A 181 -1.46 7.63 -23.33
N PRO A 182 -1.67 8.95 -23.10
CA PRO A 182 -1.46 9.92 -24.14
C PRO A 182 0.04 10.14 -24.35
N PHE A 183 0.51 10.01 -25.61
CA PHE A 183 1.90 10.26 -25.92
C PHE A 183 2.18 11.76 -26.04
N ALA A 184 3.35 12.15 -25.59
CA ALA A 184 3.79 13.52 -25.76
C ALA A 184 3.89 13.86 -27.27
N VAL A 185 3.35 15.00 -27.64
CA VAL A 185 3.45 15.50 -29.00
C VAL A 185 4.85 16.06 -29.21
N THR A 186 5.76 15.29 -29.83
CA THR A 186 7.18 15.64 -30.07
C THR A 186 7.65 15.29 -31.48
N GLY A 187 8.83 15.73 -31.86
CA GLY A 187 9.50 15.30 -33.11
C GLY A 187 8.77 15.68 -34.40
N ASN A 188 8.35 14.71 -35.18
CA ASN A 188 7.63 14.91 -36.48
C ASN A 188 6.14 15.22 -36.34
N ASN A 189 5.71 15.63 -35.19
CA ASN A 189 4.35 15.90 -34.81
C ASN A 189 3.99 17.39 -34.93
N ILE A 190 2.81 17.78 -34.35
CA ILE A 190 2.26 19.11 -34.46
C ILE A 190 3.23 20.21 -34.01
N ILE A 191 3.97 20.03 -32.91
CA ILE A 191 4.92 21.04 -32.41
C ILE A 191 6.05 21.26 -33.44
N ALA A 192 6.64 20.19 -33.94
CA ALA A 192 7.70 20.28 -34.94
C ALA A 192 7.17 20.80 -36.29
N ALA A 193 5.97 20.40 -36.69
CA ALA A 193 5.32 20.92 -37.89
C ALA A 193 5.09 22.43 -37.82
N ARG A 194 4.57 22.92 -36.71
CA ARG A 194 4.36 24.36 -36.47
C ARG A 194 5.67 25.15 -36.46
N ARG A 195 6.71 24.62 -35.81
CA ARG A 195 8.07 25.20 -35.84
C ARG A 195 8.61 25.30 -37.28
N ARG A 196 8.39 24.25 -38.10
CA ARG A 196 8.81 24.25 -39.51
C ARG A 196 8.04 25.27 -40.36
N SER A 197 6.79 25.55 -40.03
CA SER A 197 5.99 26.61 -40.70
C SER A 197 6.33 28.01 -40.21
N GLY A 198 7.32 28.18 -39.32
CA GLY A 198 7.68 29.50 -38.78
C GLY A 198 6.81 29.96 -37.61
N GLU A 199 5.88 29.14 -37.10
CA GLU A 199 5.07 29.49 -35.94
C GLU A 199 5.94 29.45 -34.67
N ALA A 200 5.97 30.56 -33.92
CA ALA A 200 6.65 30.60 -32.62
C ALA A 200 5.88 29.78 -31.61
N MET A 201 6.53 28.72 -31.11
CA MET A 201 6.02 27.88 -30.03
C MET A 201 6.39 28.48 -28.67
N THR A 202 5.43 29.08 -27.98
CA THR A 202 5.57 29.49 -26.57
C THR A 202 5.32 28.30 -25.64
N GLY A 203 5.65 28.47 -24.38
CA GLY A 203 5.33 27.47 -23.34
C GLY A 203 3.82 27.21 -23.28
N GLU A 204 3.00 28.26 -23.28
CA GLU A 204 1.52 28.15 -23.24
C GLU A 204 0.95 27.41 -24.47
N LYS A 205 1.43 27.69 -25.68
CA LYS A 205 1.00 26.96 -26.88
C LYS A 205 1.38 25.49 -26.83
N THR A 206 2.58 25.19 -26.29
CA THR A 206 3.03 23.81 -26.10
C THR A 206 2.14 23.10 -25.09
N MET A 207 1.87 23.72 -23.96
CA MET A 207 1.00 23.18 -22.92
C MET A 207 -0.41 22.92 -23.47
N ALA A 208 -0.99 23.85 -24.23
CA ALA A 208 -2.31 23.67 -24.83
C ALA A 208 -2.38 22.47 -25.78
N VAL A 209 -1.33 22.21 -26.56
CA VAL A 209 -1.22 21.00 -27.41
C VAL A 209 -1.17 19.72 -26.56
N GLN A 210 -0.37 19.70 -25.52
CA GLN A 210 -0.23 18.52 -24.65
C GLN A 210 -1.53 18.26 -23.85
N LEU A 211 -2.16 19.29 -23.32
CA LEU A 211 -3.46 19.15 -22.64
C LEU A 211 -4.55 18.66 -23.59
N GLY A 212 -4.51 19.07 -24.87
CA GLY A 212 -5.39 18.53 -25.90
C GLY A 212 -5.23 17.01 -26.11
N GLN A 213 -4.01 16.48 -25.98
CA GLN A 213 -3.78 15.02 -26.02
C GLN A 213 -4.33 14.32 -24.77
N ILE A 214 -4.15 14.91 -23.60
CA ILE A 214 -4.75 14.38 -22.36
C ILE A 214 -6.27 14.40 -22.49
N GLU A 215 -6.86 15.48 -22.97
CA GLU A 215 -8.31 15.60 -23.15
C GLU A 215 -8.87 14.60 -24.18
N LYS A 216 -8.13 14.34 -25.26
CA LYS A 216 -8.47 13.28 -26.22
C LYS A 216 -8.46 11.91 -25.55
N CYS A 217 -7.44 11.60 -24.75
CA CYS A 217 -7.36 10.37 -24.01
C CYS A 217 -8.51 10.22 -22.97
N LEU A 218 -8.81 11.29 -22.21
CA LEU A 218 -9.96 11.34 -21.30
C LEU A 218 -11.27 11.07 -22.03
N THR A 219 -11.45 11.67 -23.21
CA THR A 219 -12.66 11.46 -24.02
C THR A 219 -12.77 9.99 -24.45
N ASN A 220 -11.66 9.37 -24.86
CA ASN A 220 -11.63 7.96 -25.21
C ASN A 220 -11.94 7.05 -23.99
N ILE A 221 -11.33 7.32 -22.83
CA ILE A 221 -11.59 6.58 -21.60
C ILE A 221 -13.08 6.62 -21.24
N PHE A 222 -13.66 7.82 -21.14
CA PHE A 222 -15.07 7.97 -20.74
C PHE A 222 -16.10 7.53 -21.79
N ALA A 223 -15.66 7.29 -23.03
CA ALA A 223 -16.51 6.67 -24.04
C ALA A 223 -16.64 5.15 -23.90
N HIS A 224 -15.67 4.50 -23.24
CA HIS A 224 -15.57 3.04 -23.21
C HIS A 224 -15.44 2.44 -21.80
N VAL A 225 -15.08 3.22 -20.79
CA VAL A 225 -14.94 2.77 -19.41
C VAL A 225 -16.04 3.38 -18.55
N GLU A 226 -16.91 2.54 -18.07
CA GLU A 226 -18.00 2.94 -17.18
C GLU A 226 -17.51 3.12 -15.75
N ASN A 227 -17.86 4.26 -15.13
CA ASN A 227 -17.64 4.55 -13.71
C ASN A 227 -16.20 4.27 -13.22
N PRO A 228 -15.16 4.85 -13.84
CA PRO A 228 -13.80 4.72 -13.29
C PRO A 228 -13.72 5.44 -11.93
N ASP A 229 -13.01 4.82 -10.99
CA ASP A 229 -12.81 5.40 -9.67
C ASP A 229 -11.62 6.37 -9.63
N ILE A 230 -10.56 6.02 -10.38
CA ILE A 230 -9.36 6.85 -10.49
C ILE A 230 -8.72 6.69 -11.86
N ILE A 231 -8.24 7.81 -12.42
CA ILE A 231 -7.47 7.86 -13.68
C ILE A 231 -6.11 8.51 -13.38
N LEU A 232 -5.02 7.89 -13.84
CA LEU A 232 -3.66 8.40 -13.73
C LEU A 232 -3.10 8.72 -15.12
N PHE A 233 -2.37 9.84 -15.23
CA PHE A 233 -1.58 10.24 -16.41
C PHE A 233 -0.08 10.33 -16.08
N SER A 234 0.77 10.31 -17.11
CA SER A 234 2.21 10.23 -17.02
C SER A 234 2.91 11.52 -16.55
N GLU A 235 4.22 11.40 -16.25
CA GLU A 235 5.05 12.47 -15.70
C GLU A 235 5.21 13.68 -16.62
N CYS A 236 4.88 14.88 -16.11
CA CYS A 236 5.11 16.19 -16.73
C CYS A 236 4.70 16.28 -18.23
N LEU A 237 3.63 15.57 -18.59
CA LEU A 237 3.19 15.55 -19.99
C LEU A 237 2.80 16.94 -20.49
N SER A 238 2.10 17.72 -19.64
CA SER A 238 1.62 19.08 -20.00
C SER A 238 2.73 20.05 -20.41
N THR A 239 3.94 19.87 -19.91
CA THR A 239 5.10 20.74 -20.20
C THR A 239 6.09 20.16 -21.19
N GLN A 240 5.85 18.93 -21.70
CA GLN A 240 6.77 18.26 -22.60
C GLN A 240 6.94 19.02 -23.93
N GLY A 241 8.21 19.32 -24.26
CA GLY A 241 8.55 20.08 -25.47
C GLY A 241 8.40 21.59 -25.34
N ALA A 242 8.07 22.13 -24.18
CA ALA A 242 8.12 23.55 -23.92
C ALA A 242 9.56 24.07 -24.05
N PRO A 243 9.78 25.27 -24.65
CA PRO A 243 11.10 25.87 -24.76
C PRO A 243 11.80 26.08 -23.41
N ASP A 244 11.03 26.45 -22.41
CA ASP A 244 11.44 26.56 -21.01
C ASP A 244 10.36 25.93 -20.13
N PRO A 245 10.57 24.69 -19.64
CA PRO A 245 9.61 24.00 -18.79
C PRO A 245 9.31 24.72 -17.47
N ALA A 246 10.24 25.52 -16.94
CA ALA A 246 10.03 26.26 -15.71
C ALA A 246 9.07 27.45 -15.90
N SER A 247 9.05 28.04 -17.11
CA SER A 247 8.14 29.16 -17.41
C SER A 247 6.67 28.74 -17.49
N VAL A 248 6.39 27.44 -17.66
CA VAL A 248 5.03 26.88 -17.73
C VAL A 248 4.67 26.08 -16.47
N ALA A 249 5.42 26.26 -15.39
CA ALA A 249 5.01 25.72 -14.11
C ALA A 249 3.71 26.38 -13.62
N GLU A 250 2.80 25.58 -13.10
CA GLU A 250 1.43 25.97 -12.82
C GLU A 250 1.08 25.85 -11.33
N ALA A 251 0.20 26.73 -10.85
CA ALA A 251 -0.32 26.63 -9.49
C ALA A 251 -1.31 25.45 -9.35
N ILE A 252 -1.25 24.74 -8.25
CA ILE A 252 -2.20 23.69 -7.90
C ILE A 252 -2.83 24.01 -6.54
N PRO A 253 -4.17 24.17 -6.49
CA PRO A 253 -5.13 24.19 -7.61
C PRO A 253 -5.06 25.47 -8.44
N GLY A 254 -5.68 25.46 -9.62
CA GLY A 254 -5.95 26.68 -10.43
C GLY A 254 -5.27 26.75 -11.78
N GLY A 255 -4.19 26.01 -12.00
CA GLY A 255 -3.49 25.96 -13.28
C GLY A 255 -4.29 25.25 -14.40
N PRO A 256 -3.77 25.26 -15.63
CA PRO A 256 -4.45 24.66 -16.79
C PRO A 256 -4.70 23.15 -16.65
N SER A 257 -3.72 22.39 -16.14
CA SER A 257 -3.88 20.94 -15.90
C SER A 257 -4.90 20.66 -14.81
N TRP A 258 -4.89 21.47 -13.74
CA TRP A 258 -5.92 21.39 -12.71
C TRP A 258 -7.34 21.62 -13.28
N LYS A 259 -7.54 22.68 -14.06
CA LYS A 259 -8.84 23.00 -14.65
C LYS A 259 -9.35 21.87 -15.55
N LEU A 260 -8.45 21.20 -16.29
CA LEU A 260 -8.81 20.05 -17.11
C LEU A 260 -9.24 18.88 -16.21
N ALA A 261 -8.45 18.54 -15.20
CA ALA A 261 -8.77 17.48 -14.25
C ALA A 261 -10.10 17.75 -13.52
N GLU A 262 -10.29 18.96 -12.98
CA GLU A 262 -11.51 19.40 -12.30
C GLU A 262 -12.76 19.27 -13.18
N LYS A 263 -12.68 19.71 -14.43
CA LYS A 263 -13.77 19.63 -15.42
C LYS A 263 -14.25 18.18 -15.58
N TYR A 264 -13.31 17.25 -15.79
CA TYR A 264 -13.65 15.86 -16.04
C TYR A 264 -14.00 15.11 -14.75
N ALA A 265 -13.33 15.38 -13.65
CA ALA A 265 -13.63 14.81 -12.34
C ALA A 265 -15.08 15.10 -11.93
N LYS A 266 -15.52 16.34 -12.00
CA LYS A 266 -16.91 16.74 -11.70
C LYS A 266 -17.91 16.15 -12.68
N LYS A 267 -17.59 16.17 -13.98
CA LYS A 267 -18.53 15.70 -15.02
C LYS A 267 -18.83 14.22 -14.91
N TYR A 268 -17.81 13.40 -14.57
CA TYR A 268 -17.91 11.94 -14.57
C TYR A 268 -17.83 11.32 -13.18
N SER A 269 -17.79 12.14 -12.12
CA SER A 269 -17.66 11.68 -10.73
C SER A 269 -16.49 10.72 -10.52
N CYS A 270 -15.30 11.10 -11.02
CA CYS A 270 -14.08 10.28 -11.03
C CYS A 270 -12.91 11.03 -10.40
N ASN A 271 -12.06 10.35 -9.62
CA ASN A 271 -10.81 10.95 -9.15
C ASN A 271 -9.80 11.00 -10.32
N ILE A 272 -9.14 12.13 -10.53
CA ILE A 272 -8.15 12.30 -11.60
C ILE A 272 -6.81 12.73 -11.01
N ALA A 273 -5.78 11.92 -11.26
CA ALA A 273 -4.41 12.16 -10.87
C ALA A 273 -3.58 12.59 -12.08
N MET A 274 -2.88 13.71 -11.95
CA MET A 274 -1.95 14.20 -12.96
C MET A 274 -0.62 14.59 -12.33
N ASN A 275 0.44 14.51 -13.12
CA ASN A 275 1.75 15.01 -12.74
C ASN A 275 2.09 16.27 -13.57
N VAL A 276 2.57 17.29 -12.86
CA VAL A 276 2.84 18.60 -13.44
C VAL A 276 4.14 19.22 -12.91
N ARG A 277 4.62 20.26 -13.55
CA ARG A 277 5.51 21.25 -12.94
C ARG A 277 4.64 22.18 -12.11
N GLU A 278 4.72 22.06 -10.79
CA GLU A 278 4.05 22.95 -9.85
C GLU A 278 4.87 24.21 -9.61
N ARG A 279 4.20 25.35 -9.49
CA ARG A 279 4.75 26.55 -8.87
C ARG A 279 3.98 26.81 -7.59
N ASP A 280 4.65 26.72 -6.45
CA ASP A 280 4.03 26.94 -5.16
C ASP A 280 3.81 28.44 -4.84
N ALA A 281 3.27 28.71 -3.67
CA ALA A 281 2.97 30.06 -3.22
C ALA A 281 4.22 30.93 -3.01
N GLU A 282 5.35 30.29 -2.70
CA GLU A 282 6.67 30.91 -2.53
C GLU A 282 7.40 31.13 -3.86
N GLY A 283 6.82 30.67 -4.98
CA GLY A 283 7.38 30.76 -6.33
C GLY A 283 8.38 29.65 -6.66
N GLN A 284 8.54 28.65 -5.80
CA GLN A 284 9.42 27.50 -6.05
C GLN A 284 8.77 26.54 -7.05
N CYS A 285 9.60 25.86 -7.84
CA CYS A 285 9.13 24.89 -8.80
C CYS A 285 9.36 23.45 -8.29
N HIS A 286 8.32 22.62 -8.41
CA HIS A 286 8.37 21.21 -8.01
C HIS A 286 7.91 20.28 -9.14
N ASN A 287 8.32 19.03 -9.08
CA ASN A 287 7.73 17.95 -9.88
C ASN A 287 6.66 17.28 -8.99
N THR A 288 5.39 17.47 -9.34
CA THR A 288 4.28 17.20 -8.40
C THR A 288 3.19 16.34 -9.03
N VAL A 289 2.77 15.28 -8.31
CA VAL A 289 1.49 14.61 -8.54
C VAL A 289 0.43 15.30 -7.70
N PHE A 290 -0.69 15.64 -8.29
CA PHE A 290 -1.89 16.03 -7.58
C PHE A 290 -3.04 15.07 -7.87
N VAL A 291 -3.97 14.98 -6.93
CA VAL A 291 -5.24 14.27 -7.11
C VAL A 291 -6.39 15.22 -6.95
N CYS A 292 -7.18 15.35 -8.02
CA CYS A 292 -8.45 16.03 -8.02
C CYS A 292 -9.55 15.02 -7.72
N ASP A 293 -10.29 15.20 -6.64
CA ASP A 293 -11.35 14.29 -6.23
C ASP A 293 -12.61 14.40 -7.13
N ARG A 294 -13.56 13.50 -6.97
CA ARG A 294 -14.83 13.45 -7.73
C ARG A 294 -15.65 14.73 -7.66
N ASN A 295 -15.43 15.57 -6.63
CA ASN A 295 -16.10 16.84 -6.42
C ASN A 295 -15.32 18.03 -6.97
N GLY A 296 -14.16 17.77 -7.59
CA GLY A 296 -13.26 18.81 -8.08
C GLY A 296 -12.49 19.53 -6.98
N LYS A 297 -12.21 18.87 -5.87
CA LYS A 297 -11.38 19.41 -4.79
C LYS A 297 -10.00 18.73 -4.81
N LEU A 298 -9.00 19.43 -4.30
CA LEU A 298 -7.67 18.88 -4.10
C LEU A 298 -7.73 17.87 -2.96
N ALA A 299 -7.59 16.58 -3.28
CA ALA A 299 -7.49 15.51 -2.28
C ALA A 299 -6.08 15.46 -1.66
N GLY A 300 -5.07 15.78 -2.44
CA GLY A 300 -3.70 15.84 -1.98
C GLY A 300 -2.70 16.05 -3.10
N LEU A 301 -1.45 16.30 -2.72
CA LEU A 301 -0.32 16.43 -3.64
C LEU A 301 0.93 15.76 -3.06
N TYR A 302 1.75 15.23 -3.96
CA TYR A 302 3.07 14.67 -3.66
C TYR A 302 4.12 15.39 -4.51
N ARG A 303 5.12 15.99 -3.88
CA ARG A 303 6.29 16.57 -4.53
C ARG A 303 7.42 15.54 -4.55
N LYS A 304 8.03 15.33 -5.71
CA LYS A 304 9.09 14.34 -5.92
C LYS A 304 10.24 14.53 -4.94
N VAL A 305 10.57 13.48 -4.20
CA VAL A 305 11.63 13.53 -3.17
C VAL A 305 13.01 13.33 -3.81
N HIS A 306 13.14 12.37 -4.71
CA HIS A 306 14.42 12.06 -5.37
C HIS A 306 14.47 12.68 -6.77
N LEU A 307 15.16 13.79 -6.88
CA LEU A 307 15.32 14.50 -8.15
C LEU A 307 16.44 13.88 -8.98
N THR A 308 16.24 13.85 -10.31
CA THR A 308 17.32 13.58 -11.26
C THR A 308 18.27 14.79 -11.36
N SER A 309 19.49 14.57 -11.88
CA SER A 309 20.45 15.65 -12.10
C SER A 309 19.89 16.77 -12.98
N GLY A 310 19.11 16.45 -14.00
CA GLY A 310 18.48 17.45 -14.84
C GLY A 310 17.43 18.29 -14.11
N GLU A 311 16.71 17.72 -13.15
CA GLU A 311 15.69 18.44 -12.39
C GLU A 311 16.30 19.47 -11.44
N TYR A 312 17.29 19.09 -10.61
CA TYR A 312 17.90 20.09 -9.72
C TYR A 312 18.76 21.11 -10.47
N GLN A 313 19.35 20.78 -11.62
CA GLN A 313 20.02 21.76 -12.49
C GLN A 313 19.04 22.77 -13.10
N MET A 314 17.78 22.41 -13.29
CA MET A 314 16.70 23.33 -13.68
C MET A 314 16.13 24.14 -12.52
N GLY A 315 16.61 23.96 -11.29
CA GLY A 315 16.11 24.66 -10.11
C GLY A 315 14.82 24.07 -9.53
N ILE A 316 14.52 22.79 -9.81
CA ILE A 316 13.42 22.08 -9.17
C ILE A 316 13.78 21.79 -7.72
N VAL A 317 12.86 22.05 -6.81
CA VAL A 317 12.99 21.83 -5.37
C VAL A 317 12.37 20.48 -5.02
N PRO A 318 13.07 19.63 -4.22
CA PRO A 318 12.52 18.35 -3.82
C PRO A 318 11.39 18.50 -2.79
N GLY A 319 10.54 17.49 -2.70
CA GLY A 319 9.62 17.30 -1.59
C GLY A 319 10.35 16.81 -0.34
N ASP A 320 9.67 16.84 0.79
CA ASP A 320 10.19 16.52 2.12
C ASP A 320 9.54 15.29 2.77
N GLY A 321 8.64 14.59 2.05
CA GLY A 321 7.93 13.44 2.61
C GLY A 321 7.13 12.63 1.60
N PHE A 322 6.51 11.58 2.12
CA PHE A 322 5.70 10.64 1.35
C PHE A 322 4.25 10.65 1.85
N PRO A 323 3.46 11.69 1.55
CA PRO A 323 2.08 11.80 2.00
C PRO A 323 1.19 10.74 1.38
N VAL A 324 0.08 10.44 2.07
CA VAL A 324 -1.01 9.58 1.60
C VAL A 324 -2.28 10.40 1.55
N PHE A 325 -3.12 10.16 0.57
CA PHE A 325 -4.36 10.90 0.34
C PHE A 325 -5.55 10.01 0.61
N ASP A 326 -6.50 10.49 1.42
CA ASP A 326 -7.74 9.79 1.67
C ASP A 326 -8.73 10.05 0.52
N LEU A 327 -9.06 9.01 -0.23
CA LEU A 327 -10.11 9.02 -1.24
C LEU A 327 -11.32 8.21 -0.75
N ASP A 328 -12.44 8.35 -1.42
CA ASP A 328 -13.68 7.68 -1.04
C ASP A 328 -13.60 6.14 -1.08
N PHE A 329 -12.68 5.59 -1.84
CA PHE A 329 -12.46 4.14 -1.96
C PHE A 329 -11.29 3.62 -1.12
N GLY A 330 -10.40 4.47 -0.63
CA GLY A 330 -9.22 4.05 0.13
C GLY A 330 -8.08 5.06 0.10
N ARG A 331 -6.94 4.69 0.67
CA ARG A 331 -5.77 5.55 0.82
C ARG A 331 -4.79 5.36 -0.32
N VAL A 332 -4.40 6.45 -0.94
CA VAL A 332 -3.55 6.46 -2.14
C VAL A 332 -2.25 7.20 -1.86
N GLY A 333 -1.12 6.60 -2.23
CA GLY A 333 0.17 7.27 -2.22
C GLY A 333 0.67 7.55 -3.64
N ALA A 334 1.72 8.35 -3.77
CA ALA A 334 2.35 8.63 -5.05
C ALA A 334 3.88 8.59 -4.96
N LEU A 335 4.51 8.13 -6.04
CA LEU A 335 5.94 8.24 -6.32
C LEU A 335 6.12 8.69 -7.77
N ILE A 336 7.24 9.32 -8.10
CA ILE A 336 7.48 9.84 -9.46
C ILE A 336 8.82 9.31 -9.99
N CYS A 337 8.77 8.58 -11.11
CA CYS A 337 9.92 8.22 -11.95
C CYS A 337 11.16 7.76 -11.16
N TRP A 338 12.13 8.65 -10.93
CA TRP A 338 13.40 8.37 -10.26
C TRP A 338 13.25 7.88 -8.81
N ASP A 339 12.14 8.17 -8.13
CA ASP A 339 11.85 7.66 -6.78
C ASP A 339 11.87 6.13 -6.72
N ASN A 340 11.57 5.46 -7.83
CA ASN A 340 11.49 3.99 -7.88
C ASN A 340 12.85 3.29 -7.75
N TRP A 341 13.96 4.01 -7.95
CA TRP A 341 15.29 3.47 -7.71
C TRP A 341 15.57 3.25 -6.22
N PHE A 342 14.87 3.98 -5.38
CA PHE A 342 15.01 3.94 -3.93
C PHE A 342 13.91 3.05 -3.35
N SER A 343 14.27 1.81 -3.00
CA SER A 343 13.31 0.85 -2.43
C SER A 343 12.66 1.33 -1.15
N GLU A 344 13.32 2.23 -0.44
CA GLU A 344 12.81 2.89 0.76
C GLU A 344 11.56 3.74 0.47
N SER A 345 11.48 4.35 -0.71
CA SER A 345 10.36 5.22 -1.09
C SER A 345 9.02 4.49 -1.02
N ILE A 346 8.91 3.34 -1.67
CA ILE A 346 7.66 2.57 -1.67
C ILE A 346 7.31 2.05 -0.26
N LYS A 347 8.32 1.68 0.52
CA LYS A 347 8.12 1.24 1.91
C LYS A 347 7.64 2.37 2.81
N MET A 348 8.12 3.59 2.60
CA MET A 348 7.63 4.77 3.34
C MET A 348 6.18 5.11 2.97
N VAL A 349 5.84 5.10 1.69
CA VAL A 349 4.46 5.27 1.21
C VAL A 349 3.53 4.23 1.85
N LYS A 350 3.93 2.95 1.83
CA LYS A 350 3.18 1.86 2.46
C LYS A 350 3.04 2.06 3.96
N ARG A 351 4.12 2.41 4.67
CA ARG A 351 4.11 2.65 6.13
C ARG A 351 3.21 3.81 6.53
N ASN A 352 3.05 4.81 5.66
CA ASN A 352 2.09 5.89 5.85
C ASN A 352 0.64 5.44 5.56
N GLY A 353 0.44 4.18 5.19
CA GLY A 353 -0.86 3.52 5.07
C GLY A 353 -1.47 3.55 3.68
N ALA A 354 -0.69 3.73 2.62
CA ALA A 354 -1.21 3.62 1.25
C ALA A 354 -1.65 2.19 0.94
N GLU A 355 -2.75 2.08 0.21
CA GLU A 355 -3.36 0.84 -0.28
C GLU A 355 -3.24 0.72 -1.81
N LEU A 356 -2.91 1.82 -2.48
CA LEU A 356 -2.70 1.93 -3.91
C LEU A 356 -1.60 2.96 -4.17
N LEU A 357 -0.69 2.68 -5.13
CA LEU A 357 0.35 3.61 -5.55
C LEU A 357 0.05 4.20 -6.92
N LEU A 358 0.17 5.52 -7.05
CA LEU A 358 0.21 6.26 -8.31
C LEU A 358 1.67 6.46 -8.70
N PHE A 359 2.04 5.96 -9.89
CA PHE A 359 3.42 6.00 -10.34
C PHE A 359 3.53 6.55 -11.78
N PRO A 360 3.48 7.89 -11.98
CA PRO A 360 3.79 8.50 -13.25
C PRO A 360 5.30 8.56 -13.50
N LEU A 361 5.70 8.30 -14.74
CA LEU A 361 7.11 8.40 -15.15
C LEU A 361 7.24 8.86 -16.61
N ALA A 362 8.46 9.40 -16.92
CA ALA A 362 8.77 9.85 -18.26
C ALA A 362 9.24 8.70 -19.16
N GLY A 363 9.99 7.76 -18.59
CA GLY A 363 10.54 6.62 -19.28
C GLY A 363 11.51 5.84 -18.40
N CYS A 364 11.84 4.62 -18.82
CA CYS A 364 12.81 3.76 -18.16
C CYS A 364 13.38 2.76 -19.17
N ALA A 365 14.21 1.82 -18.71
CA ALA A 365 14.64 0.67 -19.49
C ALA A 365 13.65 -0.50 -19.35
N GLN A 366 13.68 -1.46 -20.28
CA GLN A 366 12.76 -2.61 -20.30
C GLN A 366 12.86 -3.45 -19.02
N ASP A 367 14.06 -3.66 -18.49
CA ASP A 367 14.28 -4.43 -17.26
C ASP A 367 13.58 -3.84 -16.02
N HIS A 368 13.29 -2.55 -16.01
CA HIS A 368 12.46 -1.94 -14.96
C HIS A 368 11.02 -2.41 -15.05
N VAL A 369 10.48 -2.51 -16.27
CA VAL A 369 9.12 -3.00 -16.52
C VAL A 369 9.00 -4.46 -16.09
N ASP A 370 10.01 -5.27 -16.41
CA ASP A 370 9.96 -6.71 -16.21
C ASP A 370 10.32 -7.12 -14.78
N THR A 371 11.09 -6.31 -14.07
CA THR A 371 11.67 -6.69 -12.76
C THR A 371 11.38 -5.68 -11.66
N VAL A 372 11.77 -4.41 -11.88
CA VAL A 372 11.75 -3.41 -10.78
C VAL A 372 10.33 -3.03 -10.38
N PHE A 373 9.44 -2.75 -11.33
CA PHE A 373 8.06 -2.38 -10.99
C PHE A 373 7.29 -3.52 -10.33
N PRO A 374 7.32 -4.76 -10.86
CA PRO A 374 6.76 -5.92 -10.16
C PRO A 374 7.31 -6.11 -8.75
N SER A 375 8.63 -6.00 -8.57
CA SER A 375 9.24 -6.17 -7.23
C SER A 375 8.79 -5.09 -6.24
N ARG A 376 8.55 -3.84 -6.69
CA ARG A 376 8.02 -2.79 -5.81
C ARG A 376 6.60 -3.08 -5.33
N ALA A 377 5.75 -3.64 -6.21
CA ALA A 377 4.41 -4.07 -5.80
C ALA A 377 4.50 -5.18 -4.74
N ILE A 378 5.37 -6.17 -4.93
CA ILE A 378 5.62 -7.25 -3.97
C ILE A 378 6.20 -6.71 -2.67
N ASP A 379 7.23 -5.85 -2.72
CA ASP A 379 7.89 -5.27 -1.54
C ASP A 379 6.94 -4.52 -0.61
N ALA A 380 5.92 -3.87 -1.17
CA ALA A 380 4.94 -3.13 -0.40
C ALA A 380 3.62 -3.87 -0.20
N GLY A 381 3.35 -4.91 -0.97
CA GLY A 381 2.07 -5.62 -0.96
C GLY A 381 0.89 -4.77 -1.43
N ILE A 382 1.12 -3.72 -2.23
CA ILE A 382 0.09 -2.83 -2.77
C ILE A 382 0.13 -2.79 -4.30
N PRO A 383 -1.02 -2.64 -4.97
CA PRO A 383 -1.05 -2.47 -6.41
C PRO A 383 -0.48 -1.11 -6.84
N ILE A 384 0.02 -1.06 -8.08
CA ILE A 384 0.66 0.12 -8.65
C ILE A 384 0.02 0.47 -9.99
N LEU A 385 -0.39 1.73 -10.16
CA LEU A 385 -0.75 2.31 -11.44
C LEU A 385 0.50 2.94 -12.06
N VAL A 386 0.96 2.40 -13.17
CA VAL A 386 2.17 2.84 -13.87
C VAL A 386 1.78 3.63 -15.12
N ALA A 387 2.01 4.93 -15.12
CA ALA A 387 1.71 5.79 -16.27
C ALA A 387 3.00 6.25 -16.97
N MET A 388 3.30 5.62 -18.10
CA MET A 388 4.49 5.87 -18.92
C MET A 388 4.22 6.95 -19.96
N ARG A 389 5.15 7.90 -20.12
CA ARG A 389 5.05 8.93 -21.15
C ARG A 389 5.57 8.47 -22.53
N GLN A 390 6.48 7.50 -22.55
CA GLN A 390 7.10 6.98 -23.76
C GLN A 390 6.35 5.75 -24.26
N GLY A 391 5.91 5.78 -25.53
CA GLY A 391 5.06 4.75 -26.11
C GLY A 391 5.69 3.41 -26.46
N HIS A 392 7.01 3.23 -26.27
CA HIS A 392 7.67 1.94 -26.50
C HIS A 392 7.63 1.00 -25.29
N LEU A 393 7.20 1.49 -24.15
CA LEU A 393 7.02 0.73 -22.92
C LEU A 393 5.58 0.87 -22.43
N PRO A 394 5.04 -0.14 -21.72
CA PRO A 394 3.64 -0.15 -21.34
C PRO A 394 3.31 0.87 -20.25
N SER A 395 2.17 1.53 -20.39
CA SER A 395 1.41 2.01 -19.25
C SER A 395 0.49 0.91 -18.76
N GLY A 396 0.22 0.80 -17.45
CA GLY A 396 -0.63 -0.29 -16.99
C GLY A 396 -0.78 -0.37 -15.47
N ILE A 397 -1.30 -1.50 -15.04
CA ILE A 397 -1.66 -1.76 -13.65
C ILE A 397 -0.98 -3.06 -13.22
N ILE A 398 -0.25 -2.99 -12.10
CA ILE A 398 0.39 -4.13 -11.45
C ILE A 398 -0.36 -4.42 -10.16
N ASP A 399 -0.76 -5.67 -9.96
CA ASP A 399 -1.34 -6.09 -8.69
C ASP A 399 -0.24 -6.31 -7.64
N ARG A 400 -0.60 -6.42 -6.38
CA ARG A 400 0.29 -6.52 -5.21
C ARG A 400 1.20 -7.77 -5.21
N ASP A 401 0.91 -8.76 -6.05
CA ASP A 401 1.77 -9.93 -6.28
C ASP A 401 2.81 -9.73 -7.41
N GLY A 402 2.91 -8.52 -7.95
CA GLY A 402 3.80 -8.18 -9.06
C GLY A 402 3.26 -8.53 -10.46
N THR A 403 2.04 -9.03 -10.55
CA THR A 403 1.44 -9.38 -11.85
C THR A 403 0.92 -8.14 -12.57
N TRP A 404 1.31 -7.96 -13.83
CA TRP A 404 0.65 -6.98 -14.70
C TRP A 404 -0.76 -7.47 -15.07
N VAL A 405 -1.78 -6.82 -14.52
CA VAL A 405 -3.19 -7.19 -14.75
C VAL A 405 -3.82 -6.46 -15.94
N ALA A 406 -3.24 -5.33 -16.33
CA ALA A 406 -3.64 -4.60 -17.54
C ALA A 406 -2.46 -3.79 -18.07
N GLN A 407 -2.33 -3.69 -19.39
CA GLN A 407 -1.30 -2.92 -20.07
C GLN A 407 -1.86 -2.27 -21.34
N THR A 408 -1.27 -1.12 -21.74
CA THR A 408 -1.51 -0.48 -23.04
C THR A 408 -0.19 0.11 -23.58
N PHE A 409 -0.05 0.06 -24.90
CA PHE A 409 1.08 0.63 -25.66
C PHE A 409 0.60 1.68 -26.66
N ASP A 410 -0.69 1.98 -26.68
CA ASP A 410 -1.31 2.81 -27.70
C ASP A 410 -1.35 4.29 -27.27
N ASP A 411 -1.15 5.18 -28.28
CA ASP A 411 -1.37 6.61 -28.08
C ASP A 411 -2.84 6.91 -27.79
N CYS A 412 -3.08 7.63 -26.70
CA CYS A 412 -4.42 7.86 -26.15
C CYS A 412 -5.19 6.57 -25.83
N GLY A 413 -4.49 5.42 -25.74
CA GLY A 413 -4.99 4.20 -25.18
C GLY A 413 -5.10 4.25 -23.66
N TYR A 414 -5.61 3.18 -23.08
CA TYR A 414 -5.72 3.06 -21.62
C TYR A 414 -5.61 1.59 -21.19
N ALA A 415 -5.14 1.39 -19.97
CA ALA A 415 -5.25 0.13 -19.24
C ALA A 415 -6.31 0.27 -18.16
N VAL A 416 -7.16 -0.74 -17.96
CA VAL A 416 -8.20 -0.74 -16.95
C VAL A 416 -8.23 -2.06 -16.20
N ALA A 417 -8.36 -2.00 -14.88
CA ALA A 417 -8.57 -3.17 -14.01
C ALA A 417 -9.47 -2.82 -12.82
N ASP A 418 -10.31 -3.76 -12.42
CA ASP A 418 -11.04 -3.72 -11.16
C ASP A 418 -10.19 -4.42 -10.09
N LEU A 419 -9.69 -3.68 -9.13
CA LEU A 419 -8.91 -4.19 -8.00
C LEU A 419 -9.81 -4.29 -6.77
N ASP A 420 -9.60 -5.32 -5.96
CA ASP A 420 -10.20 -5.40 -4.62
C ASP A 420 -9.13 -5.02 -3.58
N LEU A 421 -9.27 -3.86 -2.93
CA LEU A 421 -8.31 -3.41 -1.91
C LEU A 421 -8.35 -4.26 -0.64
N ASN A 422 -9.39 -5.08 -0.46
CA ASN A 422 -9.48 -6.05 0.62
C ASN A 422 -8.93 -7.44 0.24
N ASP A 423 -8.54 -7.64 -1.03
CA ASP A 423 -7.99 -8.92 -1.46
C ASP A 423 -6.59 -9.14 -0.86
N ARG A 424 -6.46 -10.23 -0.13
CA ARG A 424 -5.21 -10.66 0.50
C ARG A 424 -4.48 -11.59 -0.45
N LYS A 425 -3.62 -11.04 -1.32
CA LYS A 425 -2.76 -11.81 -2.24
C LYS A 425 -1.66 -12.51 -1.46
N ARG A 426 -2.01 -13.64 -0.87
CA ARG A 426 -1.08 -14.42 -0.05
C ARG A 426 -0.03 -15.09 -0.90
N THR A 427 1.20 -15.02 -0.44
CA THR A 427 2.36 -15.69 -1.04
C THR A 427 2.92 -16.75 -0.10
N PHE A 428 3.55 -17.77 -0.67
CA PHE A 428 4.19 -18.80 0.12
C PHE A 428 5.47 -18.26 0.77
N TRP A 429 5.55 -18.37 2.10
CA TRP A 429 6.69 -17.93 2.89
C TRP A 429 7.30 -19.11 3.66
N LEU A 430 8.59 -19.32 3.49
CA LEU A 430 9.32 -20.35 4.25
C LEU A 430 9.40 -20.02 5.74
N SER A 431 9.43 -18.74 6.09
CA SER A 431 9.60 -18.26 7.45
C SER A 431 8.35 -18.37 8.32
N VAL A 432 7.17 -18.44 7.73
CA VAL A 432 5.91 -18.62 8.48
C VAL A 432 5.45 -20.09 8.56
N GLY A 433 6.36 -21.03 8.25
CA GLY A 433 6.06 -22.45 8.21
C GLY A 433 5.40 -22.87 6.90
N PRO A 434 4.70 -24.03 6.86
CA PRO A 434 4.05 -24.50 5.64
C PRO A 434 2.76 -23.71 5.37
N GLY A 435 2.90 -22.42 5.08
CA GLY A 435 1.77 -21.52 4.95
C GLY A 435 1.99 -20.38 3.96
N MET A 436 0.98 -19.55 3.85
CA MET A 436 0.97 -18.34 3.03
C MET A 436 0.70 -17.13 3.93
N GLY A 437 1.41 -16.04 3.67
CA GLY A 437 1.20 -14.76 4.35
C GLY A 437 0.90 -13.65 3.36
N ASP A 438 0.30 -12.58 3.84
CA ASP A 438 0.10 -11.35 3.09
C ASP A 438 1.35 -10.48 3.16
N PRO A 439 2.03 -10.18 2.04
CA PRO A 439 3.20 -9.32 2.03
C PRO A 439 2.93 -7.93 2.61
N TYR A 440 1.75 -7.37 2.39
CA TYR A 440 1.38 -6.06 2.89
C TYR A 440 1.52 -5.96 4.41
N GLU A 441 1.05 -6.98 5.14
CA GLU A 441 1.11 -7.01 6.60
C GLU A 441 2.48 -7.47 7.10
N LEU A 442 3.03 -8.53 6.50
CA LEU A 442 4.29 -9.11 6.94
C LEU A 442 5.42 -8.08 7.03
N TYR A 443 5.61 -7.27 5.99
CA TYR A 443 6.68 -6.26 5.98
C TYR A 443 6.44 -5.12 6.96
N TYR A 444 5.20 -4.82 7.26
CA TYR A 444 4.87 -3.82 8.27
C TYR A 444 5.11 -4.38 9.68
N ASP A 445 4.56 -5.57 9.98
CA ASP A 445 4.49 -6.10 11.32
C ASP A 445 5.77 -6.80 11.77
N GLU A 446 6.56 -7.34 10.84
CA GLU A 446 7.83 -8.01 11.16
C GLU A 446 9.08 -7.19 10.85
N SER A 447 8.96 -5.98 10.31
CA SER A 447 10.11 -5.11 10.09
C SER A 447 10.68 -4.59 11.41
N ARG A 448 11.98 -4.26 11.40
CA ARG A 448 12.73 -3.81 12.57
C ARG A 448 13.26 -2.38 12.39
N PRO A 449 12.37 -1.36 12.43
CA PRO A 449 12.74 0.03 12.19
C PRO A 449 13.82 0.53 13.13
N GLU A 450 13.85 0.07 14.38
CA GLU A 450 14.86 0.42 15.38
C GLU A 450 16.29 -0.02 15.00
N VAL A 451 16.42 -0.98 14.08
CA VAL A 451 17.72 -1.39 13.51
C VAL A 451 18.09 -0.46 12.36
N TYR A 452 17.11 -0.07 11.54
CA TYR A 452 17.35 0.79 10.37
C TYR A 452 17.68 2.22 10.78
N GLU A 453 17.09 2.75 11.84
CA GLU A 453 17.37 4.09 12.38
C GLU A 453 18.80 4.25 12.91
N LYS A 454 19.45 3.16 13.30
CA LYS A 454 20.86 3.15 13.75
C LYS A 454 21.85 3.30 12.60
N PHE A 455 21.41 3.23 11.36
CA PHE A 455 22.29 3.30 10.20
C PHE A 455 22.72 4.73 9.94
N ASP A 456 24.02 5.02 10.06
CA ASP A 456 24.59 6.33 9.73
C ASP A 456 25.10 6.34 8.27
N TRP A 457 24.28 6.84 7.38
CA TRP A 457 24.57 6.95 5.95
C TRP A 457 25.88 7.69 5.64
N ARG A 458 26.33 8.57 6.54
CA ARG A 458 27.55 9.36 6.36
C ARG A 458 28.82 8.53 6.54
N LYS A 459 28.74 7.41 7.27
CA LYS A 459 29.90 6.53 7.57
C LYS A 459 30.18 5.50 6.47
N THR A 460 29.32 5.36 5.48
CA THR A 460 29.40 4.28 4.49
C THR A 460 30.00 4.68 3.14
N ARG A 461 30.28 5.96 2.92
CA ARG A 461 31.06 6.37 1.76
C ARG A 461 32.54 6.05 2.00
N ARG A 462 33.02 5.04 1.28
CA ARG A 462 34.42 4.82 0.99
C ARG A 462 34.73 5.32 -0.40
#